data_598c4a1b76518684411fea43c33422c6
#
_entry.id   598c4a1b76518684411fea43c33422c6
#
_cell.length_a   1.000
_cell.length_b   1.000
_cell.length_c   1.000
_cell.angle_alpha   90.00
_cell.angle_beta   90.00
_cell.angle_gamma   90.00
#
_symmetry.space_group_name_H-M   'P 1'
#
loop_
_entity.id
_entity.type
_entity.pdbx_description
1 polymer ?
#
loop_
_entity_poly.entity_id
_entity_poly.type
_entity_poly.pdbx_seq_one_letter_code
_entity_poly.pdbx_strand_id
1 'polypeptide(L)'
;VPSLSTKRGIMPVATPEVYAQMIDRAKEGRFAYPAINVSSSQTLNAALQGFAEAGSDGIIQVSTGGAEYFSGPTIKDKVAGASAFAAFAQEVAKNYPINVALHTDHCPKDKLDSFVRPLLAISEERVKNGQLPLFQSHMWDGSAVPMEENLTIADELLSRCAKANIILEIEVGVV
;
A
#
# COMPACT_ATOMS: atom_id res chain seq x y z
N VAL A 1 26.56 -5.35 -21.12
CA VAL A 1 25.72 -5.08 -19.94
C VAL A 1 26.31 -5.86 -18.78
N PRO A 2 26.82 -5.23 -17.70
CA PRO A 2 27.35 -5.97 -16.55
C PRO A 2 26.23 -6.53 -15.71
N SER A 3 26.28 -7.83 -15.43
CA SER A 3 25.42 -8.55 -14.51
C SER A 3 25.71 -8.08 -13.08
N LEU A 4 24.83 -7.31 -12.51
CA LEU A 4 24.79 -7.03 -11.07
C LEU A 4 24.04 -8.16 -10.34
N SER A 5 24.73 -9.29 -10.17
CA SER A 5 24.32 -10.29 -9.22
C SER A 5 24.78 -9.88 -7.82
N THR A 6 24.06 -9.00 -7.18
CA THR A 6 24.07 -8.91 -5.72
C THR A 6 22.88 -9.72 -5.20
N LYS A 7 23.16 -10.76 -4.42
CA LYS A 7 22.17 -11.48 -3.61
C LYS A 7 21.53 -10.45 -2.67
N ARG A 8 20.49 -9.75 -3.13
CA ARG A 8 19.59 -8.99 -2.26
C ARG A 8 18.87 -10.02 -1.39
N GLY A 9 18.94 -9.85 -0.08
CA GLY A 9 18.06 -10.60 0.81
C GLY A 9 16.62 -10.38 0.33
N ILE A 10 15.95 -11.49 0.00
CA ILE A 10 14.62 -11.45 -0.60
C ILE A 10 13.65 -10.96 0.48
N MET A 11 13.33 -9.67 0.45
CA MET A 11 12.17 -9.11 1.15
C MET A 11 11.20 -8.62 0.07
N PRO A 12 10.22 -9.43 -0.31
CA PRO A 12 9.43 -9.25 -1.53
C PRO A 12 8.39 -8.13 -1.42
N VAL A 13 7.83 -7.90 -0.23
CA VAL A 13 7.12 -6.64 0.06
C VAL A 13 8.14 -5.67 0.62
N ALA A 14 8.22 -4.51 0.02
CA ALA A 14 9.17 -3.47 0.35
C ALA A 14 9.09 -3.10 1.85
N THR A 15 10.24 -2.99 2.52
CA THR A 15 10.25 -2.31 3.80
C THR A 15 9.94 -0.82 3.59
N PRO A 16 9.59 -0.07 4.64
CA PRO A 16 9.40 1.37 4.52
C PRO A 16 10.60 2.07 3.86
N GLU A 17 11.83 1.67 4.21
CA GLU A 17 13.05 2.24 3.65
C GLU A 17 13.22 1.89 2.16
N VAL A 18 12.91 0.65 1.77
CA VAL A 18 12.97 0.23 0.36
C VAL A 18 11.91 0.95 -0.45
N TYR A 19 10.71 1.15 0.10
CA TYR A 19 9.67 1.91 -0.59
C TYR A 19 10.05 3.39 -0.75
N ALA A 20 10.60 4.03 0.26
CA ALA A 20 11.13 5.38 0.15
C ALA A 20 12.19 5.47 -0.96
N GLN A 21 13.13 4.51 -1.02
CA GLN A 21 14.14 4.45 -2.09
C GLN A 21 13.52 4.22 -3.49
N MET A 22 12.41 3.47 -3.59
CA MET A 22 11.66 3.35 -4.85
C MET A 22 11.14 4.72 -5.30
N ILE A 23 10.50 5.47 -4.41
CA ILE A 23 9.97 6.81 -4.70
C ILE A 23 11.09 7.78 -5.09
N ASP A 24 12.22 7.78 -4.38
CA ASP A 24 13.38 8.62 -4.71
C ASP A 24 13.93 8.29 -6.11
N ARG A 25 14.09 7.00 -6.44
CA ARG A 25 14.50 6.58 -7.80
C ARG A 25 13.52 7.03 -8.88
N ALA A 26 12.22 6.96 -8.62
CA ALA A 26 11.21 7.43 -9.56
C ALA A 26 11.33 8.95 -9.80
N LYS A 27 11.51 9.72 -8.73
CA LYS A 27 11.69 11.18 -8.78
C LYS A 27 12.98 11.56 -9.55
N GLU A 28 14.11 10.95 -9.21
CA GLU A 28 15.39 11.20 -9.86
C GLU A 28 15.39 10.77 -11.33
N GLY A 29 14.82 9.59 -11.61
CA GLY A 29 14.70 9.03 -12.95
C GLY A 29 13.59 9.62 -13.80
N ARG A 30 12.74 10.50 -13.22
CA ARG A 30 11.57 11.12 -13.88
C ARG A 30 10.64 10.08 -14.52
N PHE A 31 10.32 9.03 -13.77
CA PHE A 31 9.34 8.03 -14.16
C PHE A 31 8.36 7.77 -12.99
N ALA A 32 7.28 7.06 -13.26
CA ALA A 32 6.34 6.59 -12.24
C ALA A 32 6.33 5.05 -12.22
N TYR A 33 6.25 4.47 -11.02
CA TYR A 33 5.92 3.06 -10.90
C TYR A 33 4.44 2.84 -11.20
N PRO A 34 4.07 1.73 -11.86
CA PRO A 34 2.66 1.38 -11.99
C PRO A 34 2.07 1.07 -10.61
N ALA A 35 0.90 1.61 -10.33
CA ALA A 35 0.09 1.33 -9.15
C ALA A 35 -1.18 0.61 -9.61
N ILE A 36 -1.29 -0.69 -9.32
CA ILE A 36 -2.33 -1.54 -9.88
C ILE A 36 -3.32 -1.94 -8.80
N ASN A 37 -4.58 -1.55 -9.00
CA ASN A 37 -5.69 -2.01 -8.18
C ASN A 37 -5.98 -3.48 -8.41
N VAL A 38 -6.04 -4.24 -7.34
CA VAL A 38 -6.39 -5.67 -7.38
C VAL A 38 -7.57 -5.96 -6.46
N SER A 39 -8.36 -6.95 -6.82
CA SER A 39 -9.55 -7.36 -6.06
C SER A 39 -9.65 -8.88 -5.83
N SER A 40 -8.65 -9.64 -6.29
CA SER A 40 -8.61 -11.09 -6.14
C SER A 40 -7.18 -11.62 -6.16
N SER A 41 -6.99 -12.87 -5.72
CA SER A 41 -5.70 -13.56 -5.83
C SER A 41 -5.22 -13.65 -7.27
N GLN A 42 -6.13 -13.80 -8.24
CA GLN A 42 -5.81 -13.88 -9.66
C GLN A 42 -5.26 -12.54 -10.19
N THR A 43 -5.92 -11.43 -9.88
CA THR A 43 -5.47 -10.10 -10.32
C THR A 43 -4.16 -9.70 -9.64
N LEU A 44 -3.96 -10.08 -8.37
CA LEU A 44 -2.71 -9.86 -7.66
C LEU A 44 -1.56 -10.65 -8.31
N ASN A 45 -1.75 -11.94 -8.58
CA ASN A 45 -0.74 -12.76 -9.25
C ASN A 45 -0.40 -12.22 -10.65
N ALA A 46 -1.41 -11.78 -11.42
CA ALA A 46 -1.19 -11.20 -12.73
C ALA A 46 -0.36 -9.89 -12.65
N ALA A 47 -0.61 -9.04 -11.66
CA ALA A 47 0.18 -7.82 -11.44
C ALA A 47 1.63 -8.16 -11.08
N LEU A 48 1.86 -9.08 -10.15
CA LEU A 48 3.21 -9.53 -9.77
C LEU A 48 3.98 -10.11 -10.97
N GLN A 49 3.32 -10.95 -11.77
CA GLN A 49 3.91 -11.52 -12.97
C GLN A 49 4.26 -10.42 -13.98
N GLY A 50 3.35 -9.49 -14.24
CA GLY A 50 3.59 -8.39 -15.18
C GLY A 50 4.77 -7.49 -14.76
N PHE A 51 4.90 -7.18 -13.47
CA PHE A 51 6.04 -6.43 -12.95
C PHE A 51 7.35 -7.21 -13.11
N ALA A 52 7.34 -8.51 -12.81
CA ALA A 52 8.51 -9.35 -12.96
C ALA A 52 8.96 -9.51 -14.43
N GLU A 53 8.01 -9.71 -15.34
CA GLU A 53 8.28 -9.79 -16.80
C GLU A 53 8.83 -8.46 -17.34
N ALA A 54 8.33 -7.33 -16.82
CA ALA A 54 8.85 -6.01 -17.17
C ALA A 54 10.19 -5.68 -16.50
N GLY A 55 10.65 -6.49 -15.52
CA GLY A 55 11.83 -6.18 -14.71
C GLY A 55 11.69 -4.91 -13.90
N SER A 56 10.46 -4.55 -13.52
CA SER A 56 10.13 -3.31 -12.80
C SER A 56 9.60 -3.62 -11.40
N ASP A 57 10.03 -2.84 -10.42
CA ASP A 57 9.32 -2.72 -9.16
C ASP A 57 7.92 -2.10 -9.40
N GLY A 58 6.98 -2.27 -8.47
CA GLY A 58 5.63 -1.75 -8.63
C GLY A 58 4.87 -1.55 -7.32
N ILE A 59 3.69 -0.98 -7.43
CA ILE A 59 2.77 -0.76 -6.31
C ILE A 59 1.52 -1.60 -6.56
N ILE A 60 1.13 -2.40 -5.59
CA ILE A 60 -0.13 -3.15 -5.61
C ILE A 60 -1.06 -2.50 -4.60
N GLN A 61 -2.22 -2.08 -5.07
CA GLN A 61 -3.14 -1.33 -4.24
C GLN A 61 -4.52 -1.98 -4.16
N VAL A 62 -5.23 -1.67 -3.09
CA VAL A 62 -6.60 -2.11 -2.85
C VAL A 62 -7.46 -0.93 -2.44
N SER A 63 -8.56 -0.73 -3.16
CA SER A 63 -9.58 0.25 -2.78
C SER A 63 -10.47 -0.28 -1.66
N THR A 64 -11.27 0.59 -1.05
CA THR A 64 -12.28 0.19 -0.05
C THR A 64 -13.24 -0.87 -0.58
N GLY A 65 -13.68 -0.76 -1.84
CA GLY A 65 -14.53 -1.75 -2.50
C GLY A 65 -13.80 -3.06 -2.83
N GLY A 66 -12.55 -2.97 -3.29
CA GLY A 66 -11.70 -4.14 -3.52
C GLY A 66 -11.44 -4.93 -2.25
N ALA A 67 -11.17 -4.24 -1.14
CA ALA A 67 -10.99 -4.87 0.17
C ALA A 67 -12.28 -5.56 0.65
N GLU A 68 -13.42 -4.90 0.50
CA GLU A 68 -14.72 -5.50 0.82
C GLU A 68 -14.97 -6.78 0.00
N TYR A 69 -14.65 -6.74 -1.30
CA TYR A 69 -14.76 -7.89 -2.18
C TYR A 69 -13.84 -9.05 -1.76
N PHE A 70 -12.62 -8.75 -1.32
CA PHE A 70 -11.67 -9.75 -0.83
C PHE A 70 -12.17 -10.51 0.39
N SER A 71 -12.99 -9.89 1.25
CA SER A 71 -13.59 -10.56 2.40
C SER A 71 -14.74 -11.50 2.03
N GLY A 72 -15.19 -11.45 0.79
CA GLY A 72 -16.29 -12.24 0.26
C GLY A 72 -17.65 -11.55 0.37
N PRO A 73 -18.62 -11.98 -0.47
CA PRO A 73 -19.91 -11.30 -0.66
C PRO A 73 -20.83 -11.31 0.56
N THR A 74 -20.57 -12.22 1.49
CA THR A 74 -21.39 -12.37 2.71
C THR A 74 -20.83 -11.53 3.86
N ILE A 75 -19.51 -11.50 4.03
CA ILE A 75 -18.84 -10.85 5.17
C ILE A 75 -18.76 -9.35 4.96
N LYS A 76 -18.31 -8.89 3.78
CA LYS A 76 -18.20 -7.48 3.40
C LYS A 76 -17.42 -6.61 4.40
N ASP A 77 -16.40 -7.19 5.03
CA ASP A 77 -15.51 -6.51 5.97
C ASP A 77 -14.25 -6.03 5.28
N LYS A 78 -14.13 -4.71 5.13
CA LYS A 78 -12.98 -4.08 4.44
C LYS A 78 -11.66 -4.33 5.14
N VAL A 79 -11.66 -4.36 6.48
CA VAL A 79 -10.43 -4.55 7.27
C VAL A 79 -9.97 -6.00 7.17
N ALA A 80 -10.90 -6.97 7.29
CA ALA A 80 -10.60 -8.38 7.10
C ALA A 80 -10.10 -8.66 5.69
N GLY A 81 -10.75 -8.10 4.67
CA GLY A 81 -10.36 -8.26 3.27
C GLY A 81 -9.00 -7.65 2.96
N ALA A 82 -8.72 -6.44 3.42
CA ALA A 82 -7.41 -5.79 3.24
C ALA A 82 -6.30 -6.56 3.99
N SER A 83 -6.58 -7.08 5.17
CA SER A 83 -5.63 -7.89 5.93
C SER A 83 -5.32 -9.21 5.24
N ALA A 84 -6.35 -9.89 4.71
CA ALA A 84 -6.18 -11.12 3.93
C ALA A 84 -5.40 -10.86 2.63
N PHE A 85 -5.73 -9.78 1.92
CA PHE A 85 -5.00 -9.30 0.76
C PHE A 85 -3.51 -9.10 1.07
N ALA A 86 -3.20 -8.32 2.12
CA ALA A 86 -1.81 -8.02 2.48
C ALA A 86 -1.03 -9.28 2.88
N ALA A 87 -1.63 -10.20 3.64
CA ALA A 87 -1.02 -11.47 4.02
C ALA A 87 -0.72 -12.34 2.79
N PHE A 88 -1.68 -12.46 1.87
CA PHE A 88 -1.51 -13.19 0.62
C PHE A 88 -0.40 -12.57 -0.24
N ALA A 89 -0.41 -11.23 -0.41
CA ALA A 89 0.61 -10.52 -1.18
C ALA A 89 2.01 -10.71 -0.58
N GLN A 90 2.14 -10.60 0.75
CA GLN A 90 3.41 -10.80 1.46
C GLN A 90 3.98 -12.21 1.25
N GLU A 91 3.11 -13.22 1.15
CA GLU A 91 3.57 -14.60 0.94
C GLU A 91 3.94 -14.87 -0.52
N VAL A 92 3.09 -14.49 -1.46
CA VAL A 92 3.28 -14.82 -2.87
C VAL A 92 4.41 -14.01 -3.51
N ALA A 93 4.55 -12.74 -3.15
CA ALA A 93 5.58 -11.86 -3.69
C ALA A 93 7.01 -12.38 -3.46
N LYS A 94 7.25 -13.19 -2.42
CA LYS A 94 8.56 -13.84 -2.14
C LYS A 94 9.14 -14.61 -3.33
N ASN A 95 8.31 -15.01 -4.26
CA ASN A 95 8.71 -15.81 -5.41
C ASN A 95 9.10 -14.97 -6.63
N TYR A 96 9.04 -13.64 -6.53
CA TYR A 96 9.34 -12.73 -7.64
C TYR A 96 10.58 -11.88 -7.34
N PRO A 97 11.47 -11.65 -8.34
CA PRO A 97 12.72 -10.91 -8.17
C PRO A 97 12.55 -9.39 -8.26
N ILE A 98 11.48 -8.86 -7.67
CA ILE A 98 11.09 -7.46 -7.72
C ILE A 98 10.69 -6.99 -6.31
N ASN A 99 10.69 -5.67 -6.06
CA ASN A 99 10.08 -5.09 -4.88
C ASN A 99 8.67 -4.61 -5.20
N VAL A 100 7.73 -4.88 -4.29
CA VAL A 100 6.39 -4.33 -4.38
C VAL A 100 6.02 -3.63 -3.09
N ALA A 101 5.40 -2.45 -3.20
CA ALA A 101 4.77 -1.79 -2.06
C ALA A 101 3.26 -2.08 -2.06
N LEU A 102 2.69 -2.24 -0.88
CA LEU A 102 1.24 -2.37 -0.70
C LEU A 102 0.66 -1.02 -0.31
N HIS A 103 -0.40 -0.64 -0.97
CA HIS A 103 -1.06 0.66 -0.82
C HIS A 103 -2.57 0.50 -0.68
N THR A 104 -3.20 1.34 0.13
CA THR A 104 -4.66 1.49 0.12
C THR A 104 -5.03 2.72 -0.68
N ASP A 105 -5.86 2.51 -1.69
CA ASP A 105 -6.30 3.50 -2.65
C ASP A 105 -7.54 4.25 -2.13
N HIS A 106 -7.71 5.49 -2.51
CA HIS A 106 -8.81 6.42 -2.19
C HIS A 106 -9.69 6.04 -1.00
N CYS A 107 -9.40 6.60 0.17
CA CYS A 107 -10.25 6.45 1.35
C CYS A 107 -10.94 7.78 1.67
N PRO A 108 -12.23 7.97 1.31
CA PRO A 108 -12.96 9.18 1.65
C PRO A 108 -13.29 9.23 3.15
N LYS A 109 -13.68 10.44 3.62
CA LYS A 109 -13.92 10.73 5.03
C LYS A 109 -14.88 9.75 5.72
N ASP A 110 -15.98 9.39 5.06
CA ASP A 110 -17.01 8.49 5.61
C ASP A 110 -16.52 7.05 5.80
N LYS A 111 -15.37 6.68 5.24
CA LYS A 111 -14.78 5.35 5.33
C LYS A 111 -13.53 5.27 6.21
N LEU A 112 -13.01 6.39 6.69
CA LEU A 112 -11.80 6.40 7.51
C LEU A 112 -11.90 5.49 8.73
N ASP A 113 -13.01 5.56 9.48
CA ASP A 113 -13.22 4.77 10.70
C ASP A 113 -13.43 3.29 10.42
N SER A 114 -13.90 2.95 9.23
CA SER A 114 -14.14 1.55 8.84
C SER A 114 -13.02 0.94 7.99
N PHE A 115 -11.98 1.71 7.65
CA PHE A 115 -10.92 1.24 6.75
C PHE A 115 -9.52 1.68 7.18
N VAL A 116 -9.08 2.92 6.90
CA VAL A 116 -7.68 3.33 7.13
C VAL A 116 -7.33 3.35 8.61
N ARG A 117 -8.16 3.90 9.49
CA ARG A 117 -7.84 3.98 10.92
C ARG A 117 -7.67 2.61 11.59
N PRO A 118 -8.55 1.59 11.34
CA PRO A 118 -8.30 0.23 11.83
C PRO A 118 -7.06 -0.42 11.24
N LEU A 119 -6.75 -0.23 9.94
CA LEU A 119 -5.55 -0.78 9.30
C LEU A 119 -4.27 -0.15 9.87
N LEU A 120 -4.30 1.16 10.18
CA LEU A 120 -3.22 1.82 10.90
C LEU A 120 -3.03 1.23 12.31
N ALA A 121 -4.11 0.98 13.06
CA ALA A 121 -4.02 0.37 14.38
C ALA A 121 -3.37 -1.02 14.32
N ILE A 122 -3.72 -1.83 13.33
CA ILE A 122 -3.08 -3.13 13.09
C ILE A 122 -1.58 -2.94 12.78
N SER A 123 -1.22 -1.98 11.92
CA SER A 123 0.17 -1.71 11.56
C SER A 123 0.99 -1.19 12.74
N GLU A 124 0.41 -0.29 13.55
CA GLU A 124 1.04 0.22 14.78
C GLU A 124 1.37 -0.92 15.75
N GLU A 125 0.45 -1.87 15.95
CA GLU A 125 0.67 -3.03 16.82
C GLU A 125 1.72 -4.01 16.23
N ARG A 126 1.70 -4.23 14.91
CA ARG A 126 2.71 -5.04 14.22
C ARG A 126 4.12 -4.47 14.38
N VAL A 127 4.27 -3.17 14.16
CA VAL A 127 5.58 -2.48 14.29
C VAL A 127 6.08 -2.49 15.73
N LYS A 128 5.20 -2.29 16.71
CA LYS A 128 5.50 -2.42 18.13
C LYS A 128 6.03 -3.81 18.49
N ASN A 129 5.56 -4.85 17.79
CA ASN A 129 6.03 -6.23 17.95
C ASN A 129 7.19 -6.61 17.02
N GLY A 130 7.87 -5.62 16.41
CA GLY A 130 9.04 -5.82 15.56
C GLY A 130 8.74 -6.40 14.19
N GLN A 131 7.48 -6.31 13.73
CA GLN A 131 7.05 -6.76 12.42
C GLN A 131 6.95 -5.56 11.46
N LEU A 132 6.93 -5.82 10.16
CA LEU A 132 6.62 -4.80 9.16
C LEU A 132 5.16 -4.34 9.27
N PRO A 133 4.86 -3.07 8.93
CA PRO A 133 3.49 -2.61 8.83
C PRO A 133 2.70 -3.44 7.80
N LEU A 134 1.40 -3.46 7.93
CA LEU A 134 0.53 -4.23 7.03
C LEU A 134 0.55 -3.67 5.61
N PHE A 135 0.56 -2.34 5.48
CA PHE A 135 0.71 -1.58 4.24
C PHE A 135 1.87 -0.61 4.35
N GLN A 136 2.50 -0.28 3.23
CA GLN A 136 3.60 0.69 3.17
C GLN A 136 3.11 2.12 2.95
N SER A 137 1.91 2.28 2.45
CA SER A 137 1.26 3.58 2.28
C SER A 137 -0.26 3.50 2.34
N HIS A 138 -0.87 4.62 2.71
CA HIS A 138 -2.32 4.82 2.69
C HIS A 138 -2.63 6.13 1.96
N MET A 139 -3.74 6.18 1.21
CA MET A 139 -4.24 7.40 0.62
C MET A 139 -5.46 7.92 1.40
N TRP A 140 -5.34 9.15 1.90
CA TRP A 140 -6.45 9.95 2.40
C TRP A 140 -7.02 10.79 1.27
N ASP A 141 -8.25 10.49 0.86
CA ASP A 141 -8.96 11.25 -0.15
C ASP A 141 -9.77 12.37 0.52
N GLY A 142 -9.16 13.54 0.63
CA GLY A 142 -9.76 14.75 1.15
C GLY A 142 -10.35 15.67 0.08
N SER A 143 -10.49 15.22 -1.17
CA SER A 143 -10.96 16.03 -2.30
C SER A 143 -12.36 16.61 -2.09
N ALA A 144 -13.23 15.90 -1.38
CA ALA A 144 -14.62 16.31 -1.13
C ALA A 144 -14.83 17.14 0.15
N VAL A 145 -13.78 17.47 0.90
CA VAL A 145 -13.90 18.26 2.13
C VAL A 145 -13.17 19.60 2.01
N PRO A 146 -13.56 20.61 2.81
CA PRO A 146 -12.85 21.89 2.85
C PRO A 146 -11.36 21.70 3.23
N MET A 147 -10.47 22.55 2.68
CA MET A 147 -9.02 22.45 2.86
C MET A 147 -8.61 22.39 4.34
N GLU A 148 -9.20 23.20 5.20
CA GLU A 148 -8.89 23.23 6.64
C GLU A 148 -9.20 21.87 7.31
N GLU A 149 -10.33 21.29 6.96
CA GLU A 149 -10.72 19.96 7.45
C GLU A 149 -9.81 18.87 6.86
N ASN A 150 -9.48 18.95 5.56
CA ASN A 150 -8.55 18.03 4.91
C ASN A 150 -7.21 18.00 5.64
N LEU A 151 -6.62 19.17 5.90
CA LEU A 151 -5.33 19.29 6.58
C LEU A 151 -5.41 18.82 8.03
N THR A 152 -6.51 19.04 8.74
CA THR A 152 -6.71 18.55 10.11
C THR A 152 -6.71 17.03 10.17
N ILE A 153 -7.41 16.37 9.24
CA ILE A 153 -7.45 14.90 9.14
C ILE A 153 -6.08 14.37 8.68
N ALA A 154 -5.47 15.04 7.71
CA ALA A 154 -4.15 14.64 7.20
C ALA A 154 -3.09 14.68 8.32
N ASP A 155 -3.08 15.69 9.18
CA ASP A 155 -2.14 15.81 10.31
C ASP A 155 -2.33 14.68 11.33
N GLU A 156 -3.58 14.35 11.69
CA GLU A 156 -3.91 13.19 12.53
C GLU A 156 -3.35 11.89 11.94
N LEU A 157 -3.68 11.63 10.66
CA LEU A 157 -3.27 10.39 9.99
C LEU A 157 -1.74 10.33 9.80
N LEU A 158 -1.11 11.44 9.43
CA LEU A 158 0.35 11.55 9.26
C LEU A 158 1.08 11.24 10.57
N SER A 159 0.57 11.78 11.68
CA SER A 159 1.13 11.52 13.02
C SER A 159 1.10 10.03 13.38
N ARG A 160 0.08 9.30 12.95
CA ARG A 160 -0.04 7.85 13.14
C ARG A 160 0.84 7.07 12.15
N CYS A 161 0.80 7.45 10.88
CA CYS A 161 1.62 6.85 9.83
C CYS A 161 3.11 6.93 10.15
N ALA A 162 3.57 8.08 10.65
CA ALA A 162 4.97 8.29 11.04
C ALA A 162 5.45 7.30 12.12
N LYS A 163 4.60 6.95 13.09
CA LYS A 163 4.93 5.95 14.14
C LYS A 163 5.15 4.55 13.58
N ALA A 164 4.53 4.24 12.45
CA ALA A 164 4.63 2.94 11.80
C ALA A 164 5.51 2.96 10.54
N ASN A 165 6.19 4.08 10.26
CA ASN A 165 6.98 4.31 9.03
C ASN A 165 6.15 4.07 7.75
N ILE A 166 4.90 4.49 7.75
CA ILE A 166 3.98 4.39 6.61
C ILE A 166 3.93 5.74 5.89
N ILE A 167 3.95 5.74 4.56
CA ILE A 167 3.76 6.94 3.76
C ILE A 167 2.26 7.27 3.73
N LEU A 168 1.91 8.53 3.98
CA LEU A 168 0.57 9.04 3.77
C LEU A 168 0.54 9.82 2.46
N GLU A 169 -0.30 9.40 1.55
CA GLU A 169 -0.70 10.16 0.37
C GLU A 169 -1.96 10.95 0.70
N ILE A 170 -2.01 12.21 0.28
CA ILE A 170 -3.18 13.06 0.49
C ILE A 170 -3.68 13.62 -0.83
N GLU A 171 -4.98 13.65 -1.02
CA GLU A 171 -5.63 14.31 -2.15
C GLU A 171 -6.24 15.62 -1.71
N VAL A 172 -5.92 16.69 -2.46
CA VAL A 172 -6.39 18.06 -2.20
C VAL A 172 -7.09 18.60 -3.45
N GLY A 173 -8.28 19.16 -3.26
CA GLY A 173 -9.07 19.71 -4.34
C GLY A 173 -9.90 18.66 -5.10
N VAL A 174 -10.79 19.16 -5.95
CA VAL A 174 -11.64 18.32 -6.82
C VAL A 174 -10.92 18.18 -8.16
N VAL A 175 -10.71 16.93 -8.59
CA VAL A 175 -10.19 16.62 -9.92
C VAL A 175 -11.34 16.51 -10.91
#